data_8bac02c59ccc369a647715d5fce3bbf0
#
_entry.id   8bac02c59ccc369a647715d5fce3bbf0
#
_cell.length_a   1.000
_cell.length_b   1.000
_cell.length_c   1.000
_cell.angle_alpha   90.00
_cell.angle_beta   90.00
_cell.angle_gamma   90.00
#
_symmetry.space_group_name_H-M   'P 1'
#
loop_
_entity.id
_entity.type
_entity.pdbx_description
1 polymer ?
#
loop_
_entity_poly.entity_id
_entity_poly.type
_entity_poly.pdbx_seq_one_letter_code
_entity_poly.pdbx_strand_id
1 'polypeptide(L)'
;SCINYGARLIRLLVPDREGQSENVVLGLADAEAYGNDQASFGATVGPVAGRIAEGKWGAVQLEQNAGKHHIHGGSRGWGQQFWGFTTEETAEAVSVTFSLESTPETVGYPGRLQAKISYTLDAEGCLTITMTGACSEETLFNPTSHIYFNLSGEAKRPITEHILQLACEEVLELDTDKLPTGKKR
;
A
#
# COMPACT_ATOMS: atom_id res chain seq x y z
N SER A 1 7.41 -4.66 -11.96
CA SER A 1 7.71 -3.22 -12.21
C SER A 1 7.11 -2.35 -11.13
N CYS A 2 7.86 -1.34 -10.72
CA CYS A 2 7.43 -0.35 -9.74
C CYS A 2 7.57 1.06 -10.31
N ILE A 3 6.83 2.02 -9.75
CA ILE A 3 6.99 3.46 -10.02
C ILE A 3 7.13 4.22 -8.71
N ASN A 4 7.82 5.37 -8.76
CA ASN A 4 8.11 6.17 -7.58
C ASN A 4 6.96 7.11 -7.15
N TYR A 5 5.92 7.29 -7.95
CA TYR A 5 4.70 7.95 -7.53
C TYR A 5 3.86 7.00 -6.69
N GLY A 6 3.79 7.27 -5.38
CA GLY A 6 3.11 6.41 -4.41
C GLY A 6 3.86 5.12 -4.07
N ALA A 7 5.15 4.99 -4.42
CA ALA A 7 5.94 3.76 -4.22
C ALA A 7 5.15 2.51 -4.64
N ARG A 8 4.62 2.50 -5.88
CA ARG A 8 3.63 1.52 -6.37
C ARG A 8 4.29 0.30 -6.99
N LEU A 9 3.73 -0.87 -6.72
CA LEU A 9 3.92 -2.06 -7.54
C LEU A 9 2.82 -2.07 -8.62
N ILE A 10 3.22 -1.91 -9.89
CA ILE A 10 2.28 -1.74 -11.00
C ILE A 10 2.19 -2.96 -11.92
N ARG A 11 3.16 -3.88 -11.84
CA ARG A 11 3.20 -5.09 -12.63
C ARG A 11 4.02 -6.17 -11.93
N LEU A 12 3.49 -7.37 -11.86
CA LEU A 12 4.16 -8.58 -11.38
C LEU A 12 3.92 -9.70 -12.40
N LEU A 13 4.98 -10.09 -13.11
CA LEU A 13 4.91 -11.19 -14.06
C LEU A 13 5.18 -12.50 -13.32
N VAL A 14 4.29 -13.45 -13.50
CA VAL A 14 4.40 -14.79 -12.92
C VAL A 14 4.20 -15.81 -14.03
N PRO A 15 5.08 -16.82 -14.17
CA PRO A 15 4.89 -17.88 -15.15
C PRO A 15 3.68 -18.75 -14.81
N ASP A 16 2.89 -19.08 -15.81
CA ASP A 16 1.86 -20.10 -15.72
C ASP A 16 2.44 -21.52 -15.80
N ARG A 17 1.57 -22.53 -15.91
CA ARG A 17 1.97 -23.95 -15.99
C ARG A 17 2.73 -24.29 -17.26
N GLU A 18 2.50 -23.56 -18.34
CA GLU A 18 3.17 -23.68 -19.63
C GLU A 18 4.43 -22.80 -19.73
N GLY A 19 4.78 -22.07 -18.64
CA GLY A 19 5.93 -21.17 -18.57
C GLY A 19 5.67 -19.80 -19.23
N GLN A 20 4.43 -19.47 -19.59
CA GLN A 20 4.09 -18.15 -20.12
C GLN A 20 3.95 -17.15 -18.97
N SER A 21 4.73 -16.07 -19.01
CA SER A 21 4.68 -15.03 -17.98
C SER A 21 3.51 -14.08 -18.20
N GLU A 22 2.63 -13.98 -17.20
CA GLU A 22 1.46 -13.12 -17.22
C GLU A 22 1.44 -12.17 -16.01
N ASN A 23 0.86 -10.98 -16.20
CA ASN A 23 0.75 -10.02 -15.12
C ASN A 23 -0.43 -10.38 -14.20
N VAL A 24 -0.14 -10.55 -12.91
CA VAL A 24 -1.14 -10.89 -11.88
C VAL A 24 -1.54 -9.70 -11.02
N VAL A 25 -1.10 -8.49 -11.35
CA VAL A 25 -1.44 -7.24 -10.64
C VAL A 25 -2.26 -6.36 -11.57
N LEU A 26 -3.39 -5.85 -11.07
CA LEU A 26 -4.14 -4.84 -11.81
C LEU A 26 -3.37 -3.52 -11.82
N GLY A 27 -3.07 -3.03 -13.00
CA GLY A 27 -2.41 -1.75 -13.25
C GLY A 27 -3.29 -0.82 -14.08
N LEU A 28 -2.88 0.43 -14.16
CA LEU A 28 -3.49 1.44 -15.03
C LEU A 28 -2.68 1.58 -16.31
N ALA A 29 -3.28 2.21 -17.33
CA ALA A 29 -2.72 2.22 -18.68
C ALA A 29 -1.40 3.00 -18.79
N ASP A 30 -1.29 4.12 -18.08
CA ASP A 30 -0.15 5.05 -18.21
C ASP A 30 0.05 5.93 -16.98
N ALA A 31 1.05 6.79 -17.01
CA ALA A 31 1.40 7.67 -15.90
C ALA A 31 0.31 8.69 -15.57
N GLU A 32 -0.45 9.18 -16.55
CA GLU A 32 -1.54 10.12 -16.36
C GLU A 32 -2.69 9.47 -15.58
N ALA A 33 -3.03 8.23 -15.92
CA ALA A 33 -4.02 7.44 -15.21
C ALA A 33 -3.65 7.21 -13.74
N TYR A 34 -2.35 6.97 -13.44
CA TYR A 34 -1.87 6.90 -12.06
C TYR A 34 -1.93 8.24 -11.34
N GLY A 35 -1.70 9.37 -12.02
CA GLY A 35 -1.84 10.72 -11.47
C GLY A 35 -3.28 11.05 -11.05
N ASN A 36 -4.26 10.48 -11.74
CA ASN A 36 -5.70 10.66 -11.51
C ASN A 36 -6.35 9.54 -10.68
N ASP A 37 -5.56 8.58 -10.21
CA ASP A 37 -6.04 7.38 -9.51
C ASP A 37 -6.66 7.70 -8.15
N GLN A 38 -7.93 7.34 -7.99
CA GLN A 38 -8.70 7.45 -6.74
C GLN A 38 -8.86 6.10 -6.01
N ALA A 39 -8.42 5.00 -6.61
CA ALA A 39 -8.57 3.65 -6.07
C ALA A 39 -7.27 3.07 -5.50
N SER A 40 -6.19 3.86 -5.51
CA SER A 40 -4.89 3.49 -4.95
C SER A 40 -4.27 2.23 -5.59
N PHE A 41 -4.42 2.03 -6.91
CA PHE A 41 -3.87 0.88 -7.62
C PHE A 41 -2.38 0.69 -7.36
N GLY A 42 -2.03 -0.40 -6.67
CA GLY A 42 -0.67 -0.77 -6.32
C GLY A 42 0.08 0.19 -5.39
N ALA A 43 -0.58 1.25 -4.89
CA ALA A 43 0.06 2.28 -4.08
C ALA A 43 0.46 1.78 -2.70
N THR A 44 1.52 2.34 -2.15
CA THR A 44 1.74 2.33 -0.70
C THR A 44 0.87 3.39 -0.07
N VAL A 45 -0.12 2.99 0.73
CA VAL A 45 -0.97 3.91 1.47
C VAL A 45 -0.50 4.03 2.91
N GLY A 46 -0.42 5.25 3.38
CA GLY A 46 0.15 5.58 4.69
C GLY A 46 0.12 7.08 5.00
N PRO A 47 0.53 7.46 6.23
CA PRO A 47 1.09 6.63 7.32
C PRO A 47 0.18 5.56 7.90
N VAL A 48 -1.16 5.71 7.78
CA VAL A 48 -2.17 4.76 8.23
C VAL A 48 -3.09 4.37 7.08
N ALA A 49 -3.21 3.08 6.81
CA ALA A 49 -4.04 2.56 5.72
C ALA A 49 -5.54 2.61 6.04
N GLY A 50 -5.93 2.20 7.24
CA GLY A 50 -7.32 2.12 7.66
C GLY A 50 -7.95 3.49 7.99
N ARG A 51 -9.23 3.44 8.37
CA ARG A 51 -9.96 4.64 8.79
C ARG A 51 -9.63 5.03 10.23
N ILE A 52 -9.55 6.35 10.46
CA ILE A 52 -9.48 6.97 11.78
C ILE A 52 -10.80 7.71 12.00
N ALA A 53 -11.52 7.36 13.06
CA ALA A 53 -12.83 7.92 13.40
C ALA A 53 -12.75 9.44 13.53
N GLU A 54 -13.60 10.16 12.80
CA GLU A 54 -13.65 11.63 12.77
C GLU A 54 -12.30 12.32 12.48
N GLY A 55 -11.31 11.55 11.99
CA GLY A 55 -9.94 12.04 11.83
C GLY A 55 -9.24 12.37 13.14
N LYS A 56 -9.72 11.85 14.29
CA LYS A 56 -9.19 12.19 15.61
C LYS A 56 -8.27 11.09 16.16
N TRP A 57 -7.09 11.49 16.60
CA TRP A 57 -6.18 10.67 17.38
C TRP A 57 -5.61 11.49 18.54
N GLY A 58 -6.07 11.24 19.75
CA GLY A 58 -5.77 12.08 20.91
C GLY A 58 -6.15 13.54 20.67
N ALA A 59 -5.18 14.45 20.77
CA ALA A 59 -5.35 15.88 20.47
C ALA A 59 -5.15 16.23 18.98
N VAL A 60 -4.74 15.25 18.15
CA VAL A 60 -4.47 15.47 16.72
C VAL A 60 -5.78 15.40 15.93
N GLN A 61 -5.99 16.40 15.07
CA GLN A 61 -7.07 16.43 14.11
C GLN A 61 -6.50 16.26 12.71
N LEU A 62 -6.81 15.13 12.08
CA LEU A 62 -6.44 14.82 10.70
C LEU A 62 -7.53 15.26 9.72
N GLU A 63 -7.17 15.38 8.45
CA GLU A 63 -8.10 15.64 7.36
C GLU A 63 -9.23 14.59 7.34
N GLN A 64 -10.47 15.02 7.10
CA GLN A 64 -11.63 14.15 6.90
C GLN A 64 -11.85 13.95 5.40
N ASN A 65 -11.11 13.02 4.80
CA ASN A 65 -11.14 12.75 3.36
C ASN A 65 -12.04 11.56 2.96
N ALA A 66 -12.72 10.94 3.93
CA ALA A 66 -13.69 9.86 3.71
C ALA A 66 -14.99 10.12 4.50
N GLY A 67 -15.78 11.08 4.03
CA GLY A 67 -16.91 11.63 4.78
C GLY A 67 -16.42 12.34 6.05
N LYS A 68 -16.90 11.90 7.22
CA LYS A 68 -16.45 12.43 8.53
C LYS A 68 -15.16 11.77 9.05
N HIS A 69 -14.60 10.79 8.32
CA HIS A 69 -13.45 10.01 8.75
C HIS A 69 -12.21 10.34 7.94
N HIS A 70 -11.05 9.99 8.48
CA HIS A 70 -9.78 10.00 7.77
C HIS A 70 -9.48 8.61 7.21
N ILE A 71 -8.85 8.51 6.04
CA ILE A 71 -8.40 7.25 5.44
C ILE A 71 -7.12 7.45 4.62
N HIS A 72 -6.27 6.44 4.56
CA HIS A 72 -5.13 6.31 3.65
C HIS A 72 -4.11 7.46 3.71
N GLY A 73 -4.01 8.14 4.88
CA GLY A 73 -3.08 9.24 5.06
C GLY A 73 -3.58 10.60 4.54
N GLY A 74 -4.86 10.70 4.14
CA GLY A 74 -5.45 11.94 3.63
C GLY A 74 -5.25 12.15 2.13
N SER A 75 -5.70 13.28 1.62
CA SER A 75 -5.63 13.66 0.19
C SER A 75 -4.17 13.83 -0.31
N ARG A 76 -3.23 14.07 0.59
CA ARG A 76 -1.80 14.13 0.33
C ARG A 76 -1.04 12.98 0.97
N GLY A 77 -1.72 11.85 1.19
CA GLY A 77 -1.12 10.64 1.74
C GLY A 77 -0.01 10.06 0.86
N TRP A 78 0.66 9.06 1.34
CA TRP A 78 1.85 8.47 0.71
C TRP A 78 1.63 8.00 -0.72
N GLY A 79 0.44 7.52 -1.04
CA GLY A 79 0.06 7.09 -2.39
C GLY A 79 -0.02 8.21 -3.42
N GLN A 80 0.01 9.47 -2.97
CA GLN A 80 -0.09 10.68 -3.81
C GLN A 80 1.21 11.49 -3.82
N GLN A 81 2.33 10.90 -3.38
CA GLN A 81 3.62 11.59 -3.30
C GLN A 81 4.67 10.91 -4.17
N PHE A 82 5.64 11.69 -4.64
CA PHE A 82 6.83 11.18 -5.29
C PHE A 82 7.86 10.77 -4.24
N TRP A 83 8.36 9.54 -4.34
CA TRP A 83 9.37 8.97 -3.47
C TRP A 83 10.75 9.03 -4.12
N GLY A 84 11.79 9.27 -3.34
CA GLY A 84 13.16 8.94 -3.75
C GLY A 84 13.31 7.41 -3.84
N PHE A 85 14.22 6.91 -4.66
CA PHE A 85 14.44 5.46 -4.74
C PHE A 85 15.90 5.10 -5.02
N THR A 86 16.26 3.90 -4.60
CA THR A 86 17.51 3.20 -4.95
C THR A 86 17.19 1.78 -5.40
N THR A 87 18.04 1.21 -6.25
CA THR A 87 17.93 -0.17 -6.70
C THR A 87 19.19 -0.92 -6.34
N GLU A 88 19.05 -2.20 -6.05
CA GLU A 88 20.16 -3.11 -5.81
C GLU A 88 19.89 -4.42 -6.56
N GLU A 89 20.93 -4.97 -7.18
CA GLU A 89 20.92 -6.25 -7.86
C GLU A 89 22.10 -7.07 -7.38
N THR A 90 21.83 -8.29 -6.94
CA THR A 90 22.80 -9.30 -6.53
C THR A 90 22.60 -10.57 -7.33
N ALA A 91 23.38 -11.61 -7.08
CA ALA A 91 23.16 -12.92 -7.69
C ALA A 91 21.87 -13.61 -7.16
N GLU A 92 21.44 -13.23 -5.94
CA GLU A 92 20.33 -13.89 -5.23
C GLU A 92 19.01 -13.11 -5.35
N ALA A 93 19.05 -11.79 -5.58
CA ALA A 93 17.85 -10.95 -5.56
C ALA A 93 18.03 -9.63 -6.30
N VAL A 94 16.88 -9.06 -6.71
CA VAL A 94 16.78 -7.67 -7.14
C VAL A 94 15.85 -6.92 -6.21
N SER A 95 16.19 -5.69 -5.86
CA SER A 95 15.37 -4.86 -5.00
C SER A 95 15.24 -3.43 -5.47
N VAL A 96 14.14 -2.80 -5.09
CA VAL A 96 13.95 -1.35 -5.13
C VAL A 96 13.51 -0.88 -3.76
N THR A 97 14.18 0.13 -3.22
CA THR A 97 13.84 0.77 -1.95
C THR A 97 13.42 2.20 -2.22
N PHE A 98 12.18 2.50 -1.90
CA PHE A 98 11.61 3.85 -1.92
C PHE A 98 11.79 4.52 -0.55
N SER A 99 12.06 5.81 -0.54
CA SER A 99 12.22 6.61 0.68
C SER A 99 11.44 7.92 0.59
N LEU A 100 10.80 8.28 1.70
CA LEU A 100 10.00 9.51 1.84
C LEU A 100 10.19 10.10 3.23
N GLU A 101 10.37 11.41 3.31
CA GLU A 101 10.16 12.15 4.55
C GLU A 101 8.71 12.67 4.57
N SER A 102 7.95 12.24 5.55
CA SER A 102 6.56 12.64 5.78
C SER A 102 6.50 13.57 6.97
N THR A 103 5.89 14.74 6.82
CA THR A 103 5.85 15.79 7.86
C THR A 103 4.42 16.19 8.21
N PRO A 104 4.18 16.82 9.37
CA PRO A 104 2.85 17.29 9.75
C PRO A 104 2.21 18.21 8.70
N GLU A 105 3.03 19.04 8.03
CA GLU A 105 2.56 19.98 7.00
C GLU A 105 2.06 19.24 5.74
N THR A 106 2.55 18.04 5.50
CA THR A 106 2.15 17.24 4.33
C THR A 106 0.98 16.32 4.60
N VAL A 107 0.97 15.60 5.71
CA VAL A 107 -0.02 14.55 5.98
C VAL A 107 -0.80 14.74 7.28
N GLY A 108 -0.45 15.75 8.10
CA GLY A 108 -1.14 16.06 9.36
C GLY A 108 -0.76 15.18 10.56
N TYR A 109 0.07 14.16 10.37
CA TYR A 109 0.54 13.30 11.46
C TYR A 109 1.73 13.93 12.19
N PRO A 110 1.84 13.80 13.52
CA PRO A 110 2.94 14.37 14.28
C PRO A 110 4.30 13.82 13.89
N GLY A 111 5.30 14.68 14.00
CA GLY A 111 6.71 14.35 13.81
C GLY A 111 7.16 14.28 12.35
N ARG A 112 8.49 14.20 12.19
CA ARG A 112 9.13 13.90 10.92
C ARG A 112 9.32 12.40 10.80
N LEU A 113 8.57 11.77 9.94
CA LEU A 113 8.57 10.33 9.72
C LEU A 113 9.41 9.99 8.48
N GLN A 114 10.55 9.35 8.69
CA GLN A 114 11.37 8.77 7.64
C GLN A 114 10.83 7.39 7.29
N ALA A 115 10.15 7.27 6.17
CA ALA A 115 9.56 6.02 5.71
C ALA A 115 10.42 5.39 4.61
N LYS A 116 10.53 4.05 4.65
CA LYS A 116 11.15 3.26 3.58
C LYS A 116 10.28 2.06 3.24
N ILE A 117 10.10 1.84 1.94
CA ILE A 117 9.34 0.71 1.38
C ILE A 117 10.26 -0.02 0.42
N SER A 118 10.55 -1.28 0.69
CA SER A 118 11.41 -2.11 -0.17
C SER A 118 10.58 -3.23 -0.79
N TYR A 119 10.72 -3.41 -2.08
CA TYR A 119 10.25 -4.57 -2.83
C TYR A 119 11.46 -5.37 -3.25
N THR A 120 11.58 -6.61 -2.77
CA THR A 120 12.68 -7.52 -3.08
C THR A 120 12.12 -8.78 -3.73
N LEU A 121 12.60 -9.11 -4.91
CA LEU A 121 12.29 -10.36 -5.61
C LEU A 121 13.56 -11.21 -5.63
N ASP A 122 13.50 -12.38 -5.01
CA ASP A 122 14.62 -13.32 -4.97
C ASP A 122 14.63 -14.30 -6.16
N ALA A 123 15.68 -15.11 -6.24
CA ALA A 123 15.87 -16.09 -7.30
C ALA A 123 14.85 -17.25 -7.24
N GLU A 124 14.24 -17.50 -6.09
CA GLU A 124 13.17 -18.48 -5.88
C GLU A 124 11.80 -17.95 -6.30
N GLY A 125 11.70 -16.67 -6.70
CA GLY A 125 10.46 -16.01 -7.12
C GLY A 125 9.60 -15.50 -5.95
N CYS A 126 10.17 -15.39 -4.76
CA CYS A 126 9.48 -14.80 -3.62
C CYS A 126 9.58 -13.27 -3.66
N LEU A 127 8.43 -12.59 -3.63
CA LEU A 127 8.34 -11.15 -3.50
C LEU A 127 8.14 -10.74 -2.04
N THR A 128 9.15 -10.12 -1.46
CA THR A 128 9.09 -9.56 -0.10
C THR A 128 8.84 -8.06 -0.16
N ILE A 129 7.84 -7.59 0.61
CA ILE A 129 7.55 -6.17 0.78
C ILE A 129 7.86 -5.80 2.23
N THR A 130 8.85 -4.93 2.42
CA THR A 130 9.25 -4.46 3.76
C THR A 130 8.91 -2.99 3.91
N MET A 131 8.22 -2.64 5.00
CA MET A 131 7.84 -1.28 5.33
C MET A 131 8.45 -0.90 6.66
N THR A 132 9.26 0.15 6.69
CA THR A 132 9.91 0.64 7.92
C THR A 132 9.71 2.13 8.07
N GLY A 133 9.73 2.60 9.32
CA GLY A 133 9.62 4.02 9.63
C GLY A 133 10.36 4.36 10.92
N ALA A 134 10.95 5.56 10.94
CA ALA A 134 11.52 6.18 12.15
C ALA A 134 10.97 7.60 12.25
N CYS A 135 10.43 7.97 13.39
CA CYS A 135 9.82 9.29 13.59
C CYS A 135 10.49 10.05 14.72
N SER A 136 10.52 11.36 14.63
CA SER A 136 11.06 12.25 15.67
C SER A 136 10.15 12.40 16.88
N GLU A 137 8.88 12.01 16.77
CA GLU A 137 7.86 12.11 17.82
C GLU A 137 6.96 10.87 17.77
N GLU A 138 6.12 10.69 18.81
CA GLU A 138 5.09 9.67 18.83
C GLU A 138 4.09 9.93 17.68
N THR A 139 3.87 8.91 16.86
CA THR A 139 2.98 8.98 15.71
C THR A 139 2.37 7.63 15.39
N LEU A 140 1.38 7.60 14.49
CA LEU A 140 0.78 6.36 14.00
C LEU A 140 1.56 5.85 12.78
N PHE A 141 1.83 4.53 12.77
CA PHE A 141 2.47 3.84 11.65
C PHE A 141 1.76 2.52 11.39
N ASN A 142 0.91 2.50 10.39
CA ASN A 142 0.16 1.31 9.95
C ASN A 142 -0.07 1.35 8.43
N PRO A 143 1.00 1.41 7.63
CA PRO A 143 0.88 1.44 6.17
C PRO A 143 0.50 0.09 5.60
N THR A 144 0.08 0.10 4.33
CA THR A 144 -0.14 -1.11 3.54
C THR A 144 0.22 -0.90 2.08
N SER A 145 0.48 -2.00 1.37
CA SER A 145 0.56 -2.02 -0.09
C SER A 145 -0.83 -2.33 -0.65
N HIS A 146 -1.40 -1.38 -1.40
CA HIS A 146 -2.77 -1.46 -1.93
C HIS A 146 -2.81 -2.15 -3.30
N ILE A 147 -2.17 -3.32 -3.39
CA ILE A 147 -2.12 -4.10 -4.62
C ILE A 147 -3.45 -4.82 -4.83
N TYR A 148 -3.96 -4.78 -6.05
CA TYR A 148 -5.10 -5.58 -6.49
C TYR A 148 -4.57 -6.76 -7.30
N PHE A 149 -4.68 -7.97 -6.75
CA PHE A 149 -4.26 -9.19 -7.43
C PHE A 149 -5.39 -9.79 -8.27
N ASN A 150 -5.04 -10.25 -9.46
CA ASN A 150 -5.88 -11.12 -10.28
C ASN A 150 -5.04 -12.27 -10.84
N LEU A 151 -5.16 -13.45 -10.22
CA LEU A 151 -4.34 -14.62 -10.54
C LEU A 151 -4.75 -15.31 -11.86
N SER A 152 -5.77 -14.80 -12.57
CA SER A 152 -6.11 -15.32 -13.91
C SER A 152 -5.13 -14.85 -15.00
N GLY A 153 -4.19 -13.97 -14.66
CA GLY A 153 -3.27 -13.33 -15.59
C GLY A 153 -3.97 -12.29 -16.50
N GLU A 154 -3.36 -11.09 -16.65
CA GLU A 154 -3.90 -10.01 -17.50
C GLU A 154 -5.41 -9.71 -17.27
N ALA A 155 -5.91 -9.97 -16.07
CA ALA A 155 -7.32 -9.81 -15.67
C ALA A 155 -8.33 -10.52 -16.61
N LYS A 156 -7.99 -11.66 -17.18
CA LYS A 156 -8.83 -12.42 -18.13
C LYS A 156 -10.18 -12.84 -17.58
N ARG A 157 -10.27 -13.05 -16.26
CA ARG A 157 -11.49 -13.48 -15.55
C ARG A 157 -11.69 -12.66 -14.29
N PRO A 158 -12.94 -12.52 -13.82
CA PRO A 158 -13.20 -11.90 -12.52
C PRO A 158 -12.60 -12.72 -11.37
N ILE A 159 -12.33 -12.06 -10.24
CA ILE A 159 -11.71 -12.69 -9.05
C ILE A 159 -12.69 -13.56 -8.24
N THR A 160 -13.94 -13.66 -8.63
CA THR A 160 -14.99 -14.39 -7.89
C THR A 160 -14.72 -15.87 -7.73
N GLU A 161 -13.82 -16.44 -8.54
CA GLU A 161 -13.39 -17.84 -8.46
C GLU A 161 -12.08 -18.02 -7.66
N HIS A 162 -11.49 -16.94 -7.16
CA HIS A 162 -10.29 -17.03 -6.32
C HIS A 162 -10.64 -17.61 -4.97
N ILE A 163 -9.73 -18.41 -4.45
CA ILE A 163 -9.84 -19.00 -3.10
C ILE A 163 -8.87 -18.22 -2.19
N LEU A 164 -9.41 -17.67 -1.10
CA LEU A 164 -8.62 -17.02 -0.05
C LEU A 164 -8.57 -17.95 1.16
N GLN A 165 -7.35 -18.34 1.57
CA GLN A 165 -7.10 -19.07 2.80
C GLN A 165 -6.25 -18.20 3.73
N LEU A 166 -6.72 -17.97 4.96
CA LEU A 166 -6.05 -17.19 5.98
C LEU A 166 -5.77 -18.05 7.20
N ALA A 167 -4.56 -17.97 7.74
CA ALA A 167 -4.19 -18.59 9.01
C ALA A 167 -4.57 -17.67 10.17
N CYS A 168 -5.87 -17.39 10.32
CA CYS A 168 -6.41 -16.56 11.40
C CYS A 168 -7.71 -17.17 11.94
N GLU A 169 -7.90 -17.14 13.23
CA GLU A 169 -9.09 -17.65 13.93
C GLU A 169 -10.13 -16.55 14.14
N GLU A 170 -9.70 -15.28 14.15
CA GLU A 170 -10.54 -14.13 14.44
C GLU A 170 -10.27 -12.99 13.46
N VAL A 171 -11.29 -12.21 13.17
CA VAL A 171 -11.20 -10.94 12.43
C VAL A 171 -11.81 -9.81 13.26
N LEU A 172 -11.27 -8.60 13.11
CA LEU A 172 -11.88 -7.42 13.71
C LEU A 172 -13.24 -7.13 13.06
N GLU A 173 -14.27 -6.98 13.89
CA GLU A 173 -15.58 -6.54 13.44
C GLU A 173 -15.52 -5.07 13.03
N LEU A 174 -16.14 -4.75 11.90
CA LEU A 174 -16.26 -3.38 11.42
C LEU A 174 -17.74 -2.94 11.55
N ASP A 175 -17.95 -1.66 11.90
CA ASP A 175 -19.26 -1.04 11.87
C ASP A 175 -19.68 -0.66 10.42
N THR A 176 -20.85 -0.01 10.30
CA THR A 176 -21.39 0.44 9.01
C THR A 176 -20.51 1.48 8.31
N ASP A 177 -19.74 2.25 9.08
CA ASP A 177 -18.77 3.23 8.57
C ASP A 177 -17.40 2.59 8.26
N LYS A 178 -17.30 1.25 8.43
CA LYS A 178 -16.06 0.44 8.26
C LYS A 178 -14.95 0.82 9.24
N LEU A 179 -15.34 1.24 10.44
CA LEU A 179 -14.43 1.44 11.57
C LEU A 179 -14.35 0.16 12.40
N PRO A 180 -13.17 -0.19 12.93
CA PRO A 180 -13.04 -1.28 13.89
C PRO A 180 -13.87 -1.01 15.16
N THR A 181 -14.74 -1.96 15.53
CA THR A 181 -15.58 -1.85 16.75
C THR A 181 -14.82 -2.21 18.03
N GLY A 182 -13.61 -2.75 17.90
CA GLY A 182 -12.85 -3.35 18.99
C GLY A 182 -13.27 -4.79 19.32
N LYS A 183 -14.35 -5.29 18.74
CA LYS A 183 -14.79 -6.68 18.87
C LYS A 183 -14.11 -7.55 17.82
N LYS A 184 -13.95 -8.83 18.14
CA LYS A 184 -13.48 -9.87 17.24
C LYS A 184 -14.59 -10.88 17.00
N ARG A 185 -14.60 -11.50 15.86
CA ARG A 185 -15.48 -12.60 15.46
C ARG A 185 -14.74 -13.66 14.69
#